data_dc5e674f836270aea91b4eda87385191
#
_entry.id   dc5e674f836270aea91b4eda87385191
#
_cell.length_a   1.000
_cell.length_b   1.000
_cell.length_c   1.000
_cell.angle_alpha   90.00
_cell.angle_beta   90.00
_cell.angle_gamma   90.00
#
_symmetry.space_group_name_H-M   'P 1'
#
loop_
_entity.id
_entity.type
_entity.pdbx_description
1 polymer ?
#
loop_
_entity_poly.entity_id
_entity_poly.type
_entity_poly.pdbx_seq_one_letter_code
_entity_poly.pdbx_strand_id
1 'polypeptide(L)'
;MKKWIAAVTGASLLLGGCMPSFQQEDEVIQENAPEESEEQTVIIPNFQISDEYYRTLLPYEPSPSRGMVVNNLQTNYDIAEFESGLMRVAQQNFDPETHFFQAGQFLDSDTITSWLNREFTDAQLQEYDMEPEENVGLNPVDAGGENREQRAKESPIYLAHILEHNYFVKSEEDESKVRLGGVVLGLAMNSVYYYQNDNDPFGPTFEEPIPDAEIEEQGRQMAQEVLQRLRQMAADDPEKAALADVPVTIALFKQEPRTTVIPGNFIGYASADGGSNELGDWNEMNENYVLFPSAEAQENYRDDETAFLNFKQDVETYFPNFNSVIGTGLYRGDQLENLKIDIPIQFYGKSEIIGFTQYVAGRLVDLFPEYFDIEVSITSINGPEALIIKEPNDTEPFVHIYEQ
;
A
#
# COMPACT_ATOMS: atom_id res chain seq x y z
N MET A 1 79.71 -25.07 29.93
CA MET A 1 79.05 -23.86 30.30
C MET A 1 79.10 -22.83 29.19
N LYS A 2 78.22 -22.78 28.28
CA LYS A 2 78.02 -21.65 27.35
C LYS A 2 76.55 -21.73 26.84
N LYS A 3 75.78 -20.76 27.21
CA LYS A 3 74.39 -20.61 26.79
C LYS A 3 74.36 -20.11 25.36
N TRP A 4 73.59 -20.78 24.52
CA TRP A 4 73.26 -20.33 23.18
C TRP A 4 71.79 -19.86 23.22
N ILE A 5 71.58 -18.57 22.97
CA ILE A 5 70.30 -17.94 22.78
C ILE A 5 70.04 -17.98 21.29
N ALA A 6 69.04 -18.74 20.85
CA ALA A 6 68.54 -18.72 19.48
C ALA A 6 67.43 -17.68 19.36
N ALA A 7 67.73 -16.63 18.59
CA ALA A 7 66.72 -15.61 18.24
C ALA A 7 65.85 -16.18 17.11
N VAL A 8 64.58 -16.42 17.36
CA VAL A 8 63.59 -16.74 16.34
C VAL A 8 63.00 -15.43 15.82
N THR A 9 63.41 -15.08 14.61
CA THR A 9 62.83 -13.95 13.86
C THR A 9 61.54 -14.41 13.23
N GLY A 10 60.38 -14.03 13.77
CA GLY A 10 59.10 -14.29 13.22
C GLY A 10 58.87 -13.41 12.00
N ALA A 11 58.76 -13.98 10.82
CA ALA A 11 58.25 -13.32 9.61
C ALA A 11 56.76 -13.23 9.69
N SER A 12 56.21 -12.05 10.00
CA SER A 12 54.79 -11.74 9.92
C SER A 12 54.41 -11.63 8.44
N LEU A 13 53.84 -12.69 7.90
CA LEU A 13 53.12 -12.65 6.62
C LEU A 13 51.85 -11.80 6.80
N LEU A 14 51.88 -10.61 6.24
CA LEU A 14 50.70 -9.79 6.00
C LEU A 14 49.84 -10.50 4.95
N LEU A 15 48.89 -11.32 5.38
CA LEU A 15 47.77 -11.75 4.57
C LEU A 15 46.86 -10.52 4.40
N GLY A 16 47.10 -9.74 3.36
CA GLY A 16 46.13 -8.80 2.82
C GLY A 16 44.98 -9.60 2.22
N GLY A 17 44.06 -10.00 3.08
CA GLY A 17 42.74 -10.45 2.64
C GLY A 17 42.04 -9.25 1.99
N CYS A 18 41.78 -9.36 0.68
CA CYS A 18 40.74 -8.53 0.07
C CYS A 18 39.43 -8.87 0.79
N MET A 19 39.06 -8.10 1.78
CA MET A 19 37.67 -8.03 2.20
C MET A 19 36.90 -7.55 0.97
N PRO A 20 35.84 -8.25 0.52
CA PRO A 20 34.92 -7.63 -0.39
C PRO A 20 34.44 -6.37 0.33
N SER A 21 34.61 -5.23 -0.31
CA SER A 21 33.96 -4.00 0.13
C SER A 21 32.45 -4.25 0.01
N PHE A 22 31.82 -4.67 1.08
CA PHE A 22 30.40 -4.41 1.23
C PHE A 22 30.30 -2.90 1.05
N GLN A 23 29.54 -2.46 0.04
CA GLN A 23 29.21 -1.05 -0.15
C GLN A 23 28.74 -0.58 1.21
N GLN A 24 29.42 0.44 1.71
CA GLN A 24 29.18 0.98 3.04
C GLN A 24 27.78 1.56 3.00
N GLU A 25 26.86 0.97 3.72
CA GLU A 25 25.51 1.53 3.93
C GLU A 25 25.70 2.91 4.55
N ASP A 26 24.95 3.91 4.06
CA ASP A 26 25.02 5.25 4.60
C ASP A 26 24.31 5.26 5.97
N GLU A 27 25.09 5.29 7.04
CA GLU A 27 24.60 5.59 8.39
C GLU A 27 24.29 7.08 8.45
N VAL A 28 23.06 7.44 8.78
CA VAL A 28 22.61 8.82 8.90
C VAL A 28 21.83 9.01 10.21
N ILE A 29 21.76 10.25 10.69
CA ILE A 29 21.04 10.62 11.90
C ILE A 29 19.67 11.16 11.52
N GLN A 30 18.62 10.70 12.19
CA GLN A 30 17.26 11.22 12.01
C GLN A 30 17.05 12.46 12.86
N GLU A 31 16.74 13.61 12.25
CA GLU A 31 16.63 14.93 12.90
C GLU A 31 15.27 15.25 13.54
N ASN A 32 14.32 14.33 13.58
CA ASN A 32 12.95 14.65 14.03
C ASN A 32 12.68 14.49 15.51
N ALA A 33 13.73 14.28 16.30
CA ALA A 33 13.59 14.17 17.74
C ALA A 33 13.78 15.56 18.41
N PRO A 34 13.02 15.90 19.46
CA PRO A 34 13.29 17.06 20.29
C PRO A 34 14.73 17.05 20.79
N GLU A 35 15.32 18.21 21.03
CA GLU A 35 16.73 18.36 21.47
C GLU A 35 17.13 17.50 22.69
N GLU A 36 16.19 16.88 23.40
CA GLU A 36 16.42 16.01 24.57
C GLU A 36 16.27 14.50 24.26
N SER A 37 15.88 14.12 23.05
CA SER A 37 15.84 12.70 22.65
C SER A 37 17.19 12.25 22.10
N GLU A 38 17.57 11.00 22.38
CA GLU A 38 18.80 10.42 21.84
C GLU A 38 18.73 10.45 20.29
N GLU A 39 19.78 11.02 19.66
CA GLU A 39 19.90 11.03 18.21
C GLU A 39 19.78 9.58 17.70
N GLN A 40 18.78 9.32 16.90
CA GLN A 40 18.56 7.97 16.37
C GLN A 40 19.37 7.79 15.09
N THR A 41 20.33 6.86 15.11
CA THR A 41 21.08 6.48 13.92
C THR A 41 20.23 5.54 13.07
N VAL A 42 19.99 5.93 11.83
CA VAL A 42 19.29 5.12 10.83
C VAL A 42 20.21 4.80 9.66
N ILE A 43 19.90 3.77 8.93
CA ILE A 43 20.67 3.30 7.77
C ILE A 43 19.80 3.46 6.52
N ILE A 44 20.34 4.09 5.49
CA ILE A 44 19.76 4.11 4.16
C ILE A 44 20.34 2.93 3.38
N PRO A 45 19.53 1.93 2.95
CA PRO A 45 20.00 0.86 2.12
C PRO A 45 20.56 1.37 0.78
N ASN A 46 21.71 0.88 0.37
CA ASN A 46 22.31 1.25 -0.91
C ASN A 46 21.59 0.64 -2.13
N PHE A 47 20.82 -0.42 -1.89
CA PHE A 47 20.13 -1.14 -2.95
C PHE A 47 18.67 -0.74 -3.02
N GLN A 48 18.24 -0.23 -4.16
CA GLN A 48 16.85 0.01 -4.51
C GLN A 48 16.31 -1.20 -5.28
N ILE A 49 15.18 -1.73 -4.87
CA ILE A 49 14.60 -2.95 -5.45
C ILE A 49 14.09 -2.68 -6.87
N SER A 50 13.33 -1.60 -7.03
CA SER A 50 12.84 -1.08 -8.32
C SER A 50 12.46 0.40 -8.16
N ASP A 51 12.15 1.06 -9.27
CA ASP A 51 11.67 2.45 -9.25
C ASP A 51 10.25 2.58 -8.66
N GLU A 52 9.54 1.47 -8.48
CA GLU A 52 8.22 1.44 -7.85
C GLU A 52 8.27 1.53 -6.33
N TYR A 53 9.43 1.21 -5.71
CA TYR A 53 9.58 1.15 -4.27
C TYR A 53 10.61 2.15 -3.76
N TYR A 54 10.29 2.77 -2.64
CA TYR A 54 11.25 3.60 -1.91
C TYR A 54 12.24 2.73 -1.13
N ARG A 55 13.45 3.22 -0.94
CA ARG A 55 14.37 2.66 0.07
C ARG A 55 13.78 2.93 1.46
N THR A 56 13.66 1.89 2.25
CA THR A 56 13.13 2.00 3.62
C THR A 56 14.24 2.26 4.61
N LEU A 57 14.05 3.23 5.52
CA LEU A 57 14.98 3.49 6.61
C LEU A 57 15.08 2.27 7.54
N LEU A 58 16.28 1.94 8.00
CA LEU A 58 16.57 0.82 8.90
C LEU A 58 17.19 1.31 10.22
N PRO A 59 16.91 0.65 11.39
CA PRO A 59 16.01 -0.50 11.51
C PRO A 59 14.57 -0.16 11.14
N TYR A 60 13.82 -1.11 10.59
CA TYR A 60 12.40 -0.89 10.26
C TYR A 60 11.60 -0.63 11.54
N GLU A 61 10.95 0.51 11.60
CA GLU A 61 10.05 0.87 12.69
C GLU A 61 8.60 0.69 12.25
N PRO A 62 7.86 -0.24 12.88
CA PRO A 62 6.46 -0.42 12.57
C PRO A 62 5.62 0.76 13.05
N SER A 63 4.56 1.08 12.33
CA SER A 63 3.59 2.09 12.78
C SER A 63 2.98 1.71 14.14
N PRO A 64 2.75 2.70 15.04
CA PRO A 64 1.98 2.51 16.28
C PRO A 64 0.54 2.02 16.04
N SER A 65 -0.01 2.25 14.84
CA SER A 65 -1.34 1.77 14.42
C SER A 65 -1.29 0.46 13.64
N ARG A 66 -0.14 -0.23 13.61
CA ARG A 66 0.05 -1.47 12.86
C ARG A 66 -1.02 -2.52 13.20
N GLY A 67 -1.59 -3.13 12.16
CA GLY A 67 -2.57 -4.22 12.28
C GLY A 67 -4.03 -3.76 12.34
N MET A 68 -4.31 -2.47 12.52
CA MET A 68 -5.69 -1.96 12.46
C MET A 68 -6.33 -2.13 11.09
N VAL A 69 -5.54 -1.95 10.03
CA VAL A 69 -5.99 -2.08 8.64
C VAL A 69 -6.67 -3.41 8.37
N VAL A 70 -6.16 -4.50 8.95
CA VAL A 70 -6.69 -5.88 8.78
C VAL A 70 -8.12 -6.02 9.30
N ASN A 71 -8.48 -5.25 10.32
CA ASN A 71 -9.83 -5.29 10.91
C ASN A 71 -10.80 -4.31 10.24
N ASN A 72 -10.29 -3.28 9.59
CA ASN A 72 -11.06 -2.15 9.12
C ASN A 72 -11.40 -2.24 7.63
N LEU A 73 -10.55 -2.90 6.82
CA LEU A 73 -10.82 -3.10 5.40
C LEU A 73 -11.54 -4.42 5.13
N GLN A 74 -12.27 -4.46 4.01
CA GLN A 74 -13.21 -5.56 3.70
C GLN A 74 -12.50 -6.82 3.20
N THR A 75 -11.41 -6.66 2.42
CA THR A 75 -10.70 -7.77 1.77
C THR A 75 -9.18 -7.64 1.92
N ASN A 76 -8.47 -8.78 1.80
CA ASN A 76 -7.00 -8.75 1.75
C ASN A 76 -6.49 -8.08 0.46
N TYR A 77 -7.28 -8.06 -0.60
CA TYR A 77 -6.94 -7.35 -1.83
C TYR A 77 -6.92 -5.84 -1.60
N ASP A 78 -7.94 -5.30 -0.91
CA ASP A 78 -7.98 -3.89 -0.53
C ASP A 78 -6.82 -3.51 0.38
N ILE A 79 -6.46 -4.36 1.35
CA ILE A 79 -5.34 -4.10 2.27
C ILE A 79 -4.04 -3.97 1.49
N ALA A 80 -3.74 -4.94 0.62
CA ALA A 80 -2.51 -4.94 -0.17
C ALA A 80 -2.43 -3.73 -1.10
N GLU A 81 -3.53 -3.39 -1.78
CA GLU A 81 -3.58 -2.25 -2.68
C GLU A 81 -3.57 -0.92 -1.94
N PHE A 82 -4.23 -0.82 -0.80
CA PHE A 82 -4.23 0.39 0.00
C PHE A 82 -2.81 0.76 0.49
N GLU A 83 -2.02 -0.23 0.89
CA GLU A 83 -0.63 -0.05 1.31
C GLU A 83 0.30 0.25 0.12
N SER A 84 0.28 -0.58 -0.93
CA SER A 84 1.18 -0.43 -2.08
C SER A 84 0.79 0.74 -2.99
N GLY A 85 -0.50 0.93 -3.23
CA GLY A 85 -1.01 2.03 -4.04
C GLY A 85 -0.79 3.39 -3.40
N LEU A 86 -0.76 3.49 -2.06
CA LEU A 86 -0.42 4.74 -1.37
C LEU A 86 1.04 5.15 -1.64
N MET A 87 1.98 4.20 -1.83
CA MET A 87 3.34 4.50 -2.29
C MET A 87 3.33 5.04 -3.73
N ARG A 88 2.48 4.49 -4.59
CA ARG A 88 2.30 4.97 -5.99
C ARG A 88 1.73 6.40 -6.03
N VAL A 89 0.79 6.71 -5.11
CA VAL A 89 0.33 8.11 -4.93
C VAL A 89 1.46 9.01 -4.47
N ALA A 90 2.27 8.57 -3.52
CA ALA A 90 3.39 9.35 -2.99
C ALA A 90 4.39 9.76 -4.08
N GLN A 91 4.61 8.92 -5.09
CA GLN A 91 5.52 9.20 -6.21
C GLN A 91 5.10 10.41 -7.06
N GLN A 92 3.87 10.88 -6.94
CA GLN A 92 3.43 12.11 -7.61
C GLN A 92 4.10 13.37 -7.03
N ASN A 93 4.56 13.31 -5.76
CA ASN A 93 5.15 14.44 -5.06
C ASN A 93 6.53 14.16 -4.47
N PHE A 94 6.89 12.90 -4.25
CA PHE A 94 8.12 12.47 -3.60
C PHE A 94 8.86 11.48 -4.49
N ASP A 95 10.00 11.88 -5.02
CA ASP A 95 10.82 11.07 -5.92
C ASP A 95 11.50 9.92 -5.16
N PRO A 96 11.32 8.63 -5.55
CA PRO A 96 11.93 7.47 -4.90
C PRO A 96 13.47 7.48 -4.89
N GLU A 97 14.12 8.22 -5.80
CA GLU A 97 15.60 8.35 -5.80
C GLU A 97 16.09 9.19 -4.63
N THR A 98 15.31 10.17 -4.20
CA THR A 98 15.70 11.18 -3.20
C THR A 98 14.98 11.06 -1.87
N HIS A 99 13.84 10.35 -1.84
CA HIS A 99 13.06 10.16 -0.62
C HIS A 99 13.18 8.72 -0.08
N PHE A 100 13.11 8.59 1.23
CA PHE A 100 13.23 7.34 1.97
C PHE A 100 11.94 7.10 2.75
N PHE A 101 11.46 5.89 2.69
CA PHE A 101 10.21 5.49 3.33
C PHE A 101 10.40 5.11 4.80
N GLN A 102 9.44 5.49 5.63
CA GLN A 102 9.20 4.95 6.96
C GLN A 102 7.68 4.78 7.14
N ALA A 103 7.26 3.71 7.83
CA ALA A 103 5.87 3.57 8.23
C ALA A 103 5.46 4.75 9.13
N GLY A 104 4.20 5.16 9.09
CA GLY A 104 3.67 6.30 9.83
C GLY A 104 3.95 6.20 11.33
N GLN A 105 4.39 7.30 11.94
CA GLN A 105 4.78 7.36 13.35
C GLN A 105 3.95 8.38 14.15
N PHE A 106 3.13 9.21 13.48
CA PHE A 106 2.42 10.31 14.11
C PHE A 106 1.01 9.96 14.56
N LEU A 107 0.35 9.02 13.85
CA LEU A 107 -1.00 8.55 14.17
C LEU A 107 -0.94 7.19 14.88
N ASP A 108 -1.26 7.17 16.16
CA ASP A 108 -1.39 5.95 16.93
C ASP A 108 -2.77 5.31 16.81
N SER A 109 -2.93 4.11 17.37
CA SER A 109 -4.17 3.35 17.32
C SER A 109 -5.36 4.06 17.99
N ASP A 110 -5.11 4.80 19.07
CA ASP A 110 -6.15 5.50 19.82
C ASP A 110 -6.65 6.72 19.02
N THR A 111 -5.73 7.48 18.42
CA THR A 111 -6.04 8.60 17.52
C THR A 111 -6.87 8.13 16.33
N ILE A 112 -6.40 7.09 15.62
CA ILE A 112 -7.14 6.55 14.47
C ILE A 112 -8.51 6.03 14.91
N THR A 113 -8.61 5.27 15.98
CA THR A 113 -9.90 4.78 16.48
C THR A 113 -10.87 5.91 16.77
N SER A 114 -10.39 6.97 17.42
CA SER A 114 -11.22 8.14 17.76
C SER A 114 -11.70 8.85 16.49
N TRP A 115 -10.86 9.02 15.49
CA TRP A 115 -11.22 9.66 14.23
C TRP A 115 -12.16 8.81 13.37
N LEU A 116 -12.08 7.48 13.44
CA LEU A 116 -12.98 6.58 12.72
C LEU A 116 -14.40 6.50 13.33
N ASN A 117 -14.58 6.98 14.54
CA ASN A 117 -15.89 7.04 15.16
C ASN A 117 -16.83 8.02 14.42
N ARG A 118 -18.12 7.95 14.74
CA ARG A 118 -19.08 8.98 14.36
C ARG A 118 -18.93 10.21 15.25
N GLU A 119 -19.23 11.36 14.69
CA GLU A 119 -19.52 12.54 15.51
C GLU A 119 -20.71 12.27 16.42
N PHE A 120 -20.69 12.88 17.61
CA PHE A 120 -21.80 12.89 18.54
C PHE A 120 -22.64 14.17 18.36
N THR A 121 -23.93 14.06 18.62
CA THR A 121 -24.81 15.22 18.75
C THR A 121 -24.57 15.94 20.08
N ASP A 122 -24.96 17.22 20.21
CA ASP A 122 -24.87 17.97 21.46
C ASP A 122 -25.56 17.24 22.62
N ALA A 123 -26.67 16.53 22.34
CA ALA A 123 -27.40 15.75 23.33
C ALA A 123 -26.60 14.52 23.82
N GLN A 124 -25.90 13.86 22.92
CA GLN A 124 -25.02 12.72 23.25
C GLN A 124 -23.77 13.16 24.01
N LEU A 125 -23.19 14.31 23.64
CA LEU A 125 -22.05 14.88 24.39
C LEU A 125 -22.47 15.17 25.84
N GLN A 126 -23.65 15.74 26.04
CA GLN A 126 -24.19 15.98 27.40
C GLN A 126 -24.50 14.67 28.15
N GLU A 127 -25.03 13.66 27.46
CA GLU A 127 -25.35 12.36 28.06
C GLU A 127 -24.07 11.60 28.50
N TYR A 128 -22.98 11.72 27.72
CA TYR A 128 -21.71 11.05 27.98
C TYR A 128 -20.73 11.88 28.82
N ASP A 129 -21.13 13.12 29.23
CA ASP A 129 -20.29 14.06 29.98
C ASP A 129 -18.96 14.35 29.23
N MET A 130 -19.06 14.52 27.91
CA MET A 130 -17.96 14.82 27.00
C MET A 130 -17.92 16.31 26.66
N GLU A 131 -16.72 16.87 26.59
CA GLU A 131 -16.51 18.24 26.09
C GLU A 131 -16.58 18.26 24.55
N PRO A 132 -16.97 19.37 23.92
CA PRO A 132 -17.04 19.49 22.46
C PRO A 132 -15.72 19.17 21.74
N GLU A 133 -14.59 19.46 22.36
CA GLU A 133 -13.23 19.20 21.85
C GLU A 133 -12.89 17.70 21.80
N GLU A 134 -13.61 16.88 22.56
CA GLU A 134 -13.47 15.41 22.54
C GLU A 134 -14.26 14.75 21.40
N ASN A 135 -15.14 15.53 20.72
CA ASN A 135 -15.94 15.07 19.60
C ASN A 135 -15.13 15.05 18.31
N VAL A 136 -14.20 14.12 18.21
CA VAL A 136 -13.22 14.03 17.12
C VAL A 136 -13.54 12.96 16.06
N GLY A 137 -14.75 12.41 16.07
CA GLY A 137 -15.22 11.50 15.02
C GLY A 137 -15.23 12.19 13.65
N LEU A 138 -14.81 11.49 12.59
CA LEU A 138 -14.87 12.00 11.22
C LEU A 138 -16.10 11.49 10.46
N ASN A 139 -16.66 10.35 10.87
CA ASN A 139 -17.89 9.86 10.26
C ASN A 139 -19.10 10.68 10.76
N PRO A 140 -20.08 10.92 9.90
CA PRO A 140 -21.21 11.78 10.25
C PRO A 140 -22.00 11.23 11.44
N VAL A 141 -22.66 12.15 12.13
CA VAL A 141 -23.63 11.83 13.19
C VAL A 141 -24.64 10.81 12.67
N ASP A 142 -25.04 9.85 13.52
CA ASP A 142 -26.16 8.96 13.19
C ASP A 142 -27.44 9.81 13.04
N ALA A 143 -27.98 9.88 11.83
CA ALA A 143 -29.16 10.69 11.51
C ALA A 143 -30.41 10.30 12.32
N GLY A 144 -30.34 9.15 13.02
CA GLY A 144 -31.51 8.57 13.65
C GLY A 144 -32.44 7.96 12.60
N GLY A 145 -33.62 7.57 12.99
CA GLY A 145 -34.62 7.01 12.08
C GLY A 145 -35.47 5.95 12.73
N GLU A 146 -36.57 5.58 12.08
CA GLU A 146 -37.52 4.61 12.63
C GLU A 146 -36.97 3.19 12.68
N ASN A 147 -36.00 2.88 11.80
CA ASN A 147 -35.37 1.57 11.72
C ASN A 147 -33.91 1.66 11.24
N ARG A 148 -33.16 0.57 11.37
CA ARG A 148 -31.74 0.51 11.04
C ARG A 148 -31.45 0.71 9.56
N GLU A 149 -32.32 0.24 8.66
CA GLU A 149 -32.19 0.41 7.22
C GLU A 149 -32.21 1.90 6.83
N GLN A 150 -33.16 2.66 7.37
CA GLN A 150 -33.23 4.10 7.11
C GLN A 150 -31.97 4.82 7.61
N ARG A 151 -31.50 4.50 8.82
CA ARG A 151 -30.26 5.08 9.37
C ARG A 151 -29.03 4.72 8.53
N ALA A 152 -28.95 3.46 8.07
CA ALA A 152 -27.87 3.01 7.21
C ALA A 152 -27.80 3.78 5.88
N LYS A 153 -28.97 4.16 5.36
CA LYS A 153 -29.11 4.89 4.11
C LYS A 153 -28.82 6.38 4.23
N GLU A 154 -29.26 7.00 5.34
CA GLU A 154 -29.15 8.44 5.56
C GLU A 154 -27.81 8.85 6.17
N SER A 155 -27.13 7.94 6.86
CA SER A 155 -25.83 8.19 7.50
C SER A 155 -24.98 6.91 7.54
N PRO A 156 -24.49 6.42 6.39
CA PRO A 156 -23.56 5.30 6.38
C PRO A 156 -22.23 5.68 7.04
N ILE A 157 -21.42 4.69 7.40
CA ILE A 157 -20.01 4.93 7.74
C ILE A 157 -19.25 5.05 6.42
N TYR A 158 -18.70 6.23 6.15
CA TYR A 158 -17.93 6.51 4.95
C TYR A 158 -16.47 6.12 5.12
N LEU A 159 -15.81 6.58 6.19
CA LEU A 159 -14.40 6.36 6.46
C LEU A 159 -14.20 5.07 7.25
N ALA A 160 -13.48 4.12 6.66
CA ALA A 160 -13.17 2.83 7.24
C ALA A 160 -11.80 2.80 7.93
N HIS A 161 -10.78 3.46 7.35
CA HIS A 161 -9.43 3.45 7.88
C HIS A 161 -8.61 4.65 7.42
N ILE A 162 -7.55 4.97 8.18
CA ILE A 162 -6.53 5.97 7.84
C ILE A 162 -5.18 5.28 7.89
N LEU A 163 -4.39 5.39 6.81
CA LEU A 163 -3.02 4.88 6.73
C LEU A 163 -2.06 6.06 6.57
N GLU A 164 -0.96 6.03 7.30
CA GLU A 164 0.08 7.05 7.28
C GLU A 164 1.38 6.47 6.73
N HIS A 165 2.01 7.19 5.80
CA HIS A 165 3.36 6.95 5.28
C HIS A 165 4.21 8.19 5.46
N ASN A 166 5.44 8.03 5.93
CA ASN A 166 6.40 9.12 6.14
C ASN A 166 7.54 9.02 5.12
N TYR A 167 7.91 10.15 4.54
CA TYR A 167 8.96 10.26 3.54
C TYR A 167 10.03 11.20 4.02
N PHE A 168 11.26 10.69 4.10
CA PHE A 168 12.42 11.40 4.60
C PHE A 168 13.33 11.81 3.45
N VAL A 169 14.06 12.91 3.62
CA VAL A 169 15.10 13.38 2.69
C VAL A 169 16.39 13.62 3.45
N LYS A 170 17.53 13.56 2.75
CA LYS A 170 18.81 14.01 3.34
C LYS A 170 18.71 15.50 3.68
N SER A 171 19.28 15.89 4.83
CA SER A 171 19.33 17.30 5.23
C SER A 171 20.25 18.08 4.28
N GLU A 172 19.84 19.29 3.88
CA GLU A 172 20.65 20.17 3.04
C GLU A 172 21.87 20.73 3.78
N GLU A 173 21.80 20.83 5.13
CA GLU A 173 22.87 21.36 5.97
C GLU A 173 23.91 20.30 6.32
N ASP A 174 23.50 19.03 6.42
CA ASP A 174 24.35 17.91 6.79
C ASP A 174 23.85 16.62 6.14
N GLU A 175 24.54 16.16 5.09
CA GLU A 175 24.18 14.93 4.37
C GLU A 175 24.26 13.64 5.22
N SER A 176 24.87 13.73 6.42
CA SER A 176 24.86 12.64 7.40
C SER A 176 23.55 12.56 8.20
N LYS A 177 22.59 13.43 7.92
CA LYS A 177 21.29 13.50 8.60
C LYS A 177 20.14 13.38 7.61
N VAL A 178 19.03 12.80 8.08
CA VAL A 178 17.75 12.78 7.36
C VAL A 178 16.70 13.52 8.19
N ARG A 179 15.84 14.24 7.49
CA ARG A 179 14.69 14.94 8.07
C ARG A 179 13.40 14.52 7.40
N LEU A 180 12.29 14.71 8.06
CA LEU A 180 10.98 14.49 7.44
C LEU A 180 10.86 15.42 6.22
N GLY A 181 10.60 14.82 5.06
CA GLY A 181 10.41 15.52 3.77
C GLY A 181 8.94 15.68 3.43
N GLY A 182 8.07 14.81 3.96
CA GLY A 182 6.64 14.87 3.75
C GLY A 182 5.88 13.70 4.35
N VAL A 183 4.56 13.83 4.40
CA VAL A 183 3.63 12.82 4.90
C VAL A 183 2.57 12.53 3.84
N VAL A 184 2.25 11.26 3.64
CA VAL A 184 1.13 10.84 2.79
C VAL A 184 0.13 10.06 3.63
N LEU A 185 -1.13 10.47 3.56
CA LEU A 185 -2.24 9.79 4.22
C LEU A 185 -3.18 9.18 3.18
N GLY A 186 -3.54 7.94 3.41
CA GLY A 186 -4.63 7.27 2.69
C GLY A 186 -5.89 7.25 3.55
N LEU A 187 -7.01 7.71 3.01
CA LEU A 187 -8.33 7.58 3.61
C LEU A 187 -9.08 6.47 2.87
N ALA A 188 -9.28 5.33 3.52
CA ALA A 188 -10.05 4.23 2.95
C ALA A 188 -11.55 4.47 3.16
N MET A 189 -12.27 4.66 2.04
CA MET A 189 -13.70 4.96 2.00
C MET A 189 -14.50 3.69 1.70
N ASN A 190 -15.60 3.50 2.40
CA ASN A 190 -16.53 2.40 2.13
C ASN A 190 -17.33 2.65 0.84
N SER A 191 -17.37 1.68 -0.06
CA SER A 191 -18.32 1.66 -1.19
C SER A 191 -19.67 1.04 -0.81
N VAL A 192 -19.65 0.22 0.25
CA VAL A 192 -20.85 -0.43 0.80
C VAL A 192 -20.81 -0.36 2.32
N TYR A 193 -21.90 0.12 2.92
CA TYR A 193 -22.08 0.07 4.36
C TYR A 193 -22.80 -1.21 4.77
N TYR A 194 -22.15 -2.01 5.63
CA TYR A 194 -22.70 -3.25 6.15
C TYR A 194 -23.29 -3.05 7.54
N TYR A 195 -24.53 -3.52 7.76
CA TYR A 195 -25.21 -3.36 9.03
C TYR A 195 -26.04 -4.58 9.41
N GLN A 196 -26.41 -4.67 10.68
CA GLN A 196 -27.34 -5.66 11.21
C GLN A 196 -28.53 -4.94 11.85
N ASN A 197 -29.69 -5.61 11.94
CA ASN A 197 -30.86 -5.05 12.60
C ASN A 197 -30.64 -4.89 14.10
N ASP A 198 -31.13 -3.81 14.68
CA ASP A 198 -31.02 -3.49 16.11
C ASP A 198 -31.61 -4.61 17.00
N ASN A 199 -32.69 -5.25 16.54
CA ASN A 199 -33.38 -6.31 17.26
C ASN A 199 -32.80 -7.70 17.07
N ASP A 200 -31.82 -7.86 16.15
CA ASP A 200 -31.14 -9.11 15.84
C ASP A 200 -29.66 -8.87 15.49
N PRO A 201 -28.84 -8.54 16.50
CA PRO A 201 -27.41 -8.24 16.29
C PRO A 201 -26.57 -9.46 15.86
N PHE A 202 -27.13 -10.67 15.87
CA PHE A 202 -26.53 -11.90 15.37
C PHE A 202 -27.23 -12.43 14.10
N GLY A 203 -28.16 -11.65 13.56
CA GLY A 203 -28.91 -11.96 12.35
C GLY A 203 -28.10 -11.73 11.07
N PRO A 204 -28.78 -11.78 9.92
CA PRO A 204 -28.14 -11.53 8.64
C PRO A 204 -27.56 -10.13 8.56
N THR A 205 -26.41 -10.01 7.88
CA THR A 205 -25.83 -8.72 7.51
C THR A 205 -26.54 -8.20 6.27
N PHE A 206 -26.97 -6.96 6.32
CA PHE A 206 -27.52 -6.19 5.22
C PHE A 206 -26.45 -5.26 4.66
N GLU A 207 -26.65 -4.81 3.44
CA GLU A 207 -25.73 -3.91 2.75
C GLU A 207 -26.48 -2.72 2.16
N GLU A 208 -25.88 -1.54 2.26
CA GLU A 208 -26.34 -0.31 1.63
C GLU A 208 -25.19 0.24 0.77
N PRO A 209 -25.33 0.23 -0.57
CA PRO A 209 -24.34 0.83 -1.46
C PRO A 209 -24.26 2.35 -1.24
N ILE A 210 -23.04 2.87 -1.23
CA ILE A 210 -22.78 4.30 -1.09
C ILE A 210 -22.48 4.87 -2.49
N PRO A 211 -23.19 5.89 -2.97
CA PRO A 211 -22.94 6.52 -4.26
C PRO A 211 -21.52 7.11 -4.35
N ASP A 212 -20.84 6.96 -5.48
CA ASP A 212 -19.47 7.44 -5.69
C ASP A 212 -19.35 8.95 -5.42
N ALA A 213 -20.33 9.74 -5.84
CA ALA A 213 -20.34 11.18 -5.58
C ALA A 213 -20.38 11.54 -4.08
N GLU A 214 -21.05 10.73 -3.25
CA GLU A 214 -21.08 10.91 -1.80
C GLU A 214 -19.76 10.48 -1.16
N ILE A 215 -19.18 9.37 -1.64
CA ILE A 215 -17.84 8.91 -1.19
C ILE A 215 -16.80 10.01 -1.42
N GLU A 216 -16.82 10.60 -2.59
CA GLU A 216 -15.88 11.64 -2.98
C GLU A 216 -16.10 12.93 -2.18
N GLU A 217 -17.35 13.39 -2.04
CA GLU A 217 -17.69 14.59 -1.28
C GLU A 217 -17.31 14.46 0.19
N GLN A 218 -17.68 13.37 0.83
CA GLN A 218 -17.36 13.12 2.24
C GLN A 218 -15.87 12.91 2.44
N GLY A 219 -15.21 12.16 1.55
CA GLY A 219 -13.77 11.94 1.60
C GLY A 219 -12.98 13.24 1.50
N ARG A 220 -13.35 14.16 0.61
CA ARG A 220 -12.69 15.47 0.45
C ARG A 220 -12.88 16.36 1.70
N GLN A 221 -14.06 16.33 2.32
CA GLN A 221 -14.32 17.07 3.56
C GLN A 221 -13.47 16.50 4.72
N MET A 222 -13.45 15.18 4.87
CA MET A 222 -12.64 14.49 5.89
C MET A 222 -11.16 14.73 5.69
N ALA A 223 -10.68 14.73 4.45
CA ALA A 223 -9.27 14.99 4.13
C ALA A 223 -8.85 16.39 4.58
N GLN A 224 -9.68 17.41 4.34
CA GLN A 224 -9.41 18.77 4.79
C GLN A 224 -9.37 18.86 6.32
N GLU A 225 -10.28 18.19 7.01
CA GLU A 225 -10.30 18.11 8.46
C GLU A 225 -9.06 17.39 9.03
N VAL A 226 -8.67 16.27 8.42
CA VAL A 226 -7.46 15.51 8.79
C VAL A 226 -6.20 16.38 8.68
N LEU A 227 -6.05 17.15 7.59
CA LEU A 227 -4.93 18.09 7.46
C LEU A 227 -4.89 19.10 8.60
N GLN A 228 -6.03 19.71 8.94
CA GLN A 228 -6.11 20.70 10.02
C GLN A 228 -5.71 20.09 11.36
N ARG A 229 -6.18 18.87 11.64
CA ARG A 229 -5.81 18.13 12.86
C ARG A 229 -4.33 17.79 12.92
N LEU A 230 -3.70 17.40 11.82
CA LEU A 230 -2.24 17.18 11.78
C LEU A 230 -1.47 18.46 12.13
N ARG A 231 -1.89 19.60 11.58
CA ARG A 231 -1.27 20.89 11.89
C ARG A 231 -1.50 21.31 13.35
N GLN A 232 -2.66 20.99 13.90
CA GLN A 232 -2.96 21.21 15.31
C GLN A 232 -2.11 20.31 16.20
N MET A 233 -1.97 19.02 15.87
CA MET A 233 -1.07 18.10 16.60
C MET A 233 0.36 18.61 16.63
N ALA A 234 0.84 19.18 15.52
CA ALA A 234 2.17 19.79 15.45
C ALA A 234 2.32 21.01 16.38
N ALA A 235 1.25 21.76 16.60
CA ALA A 235 1.25 22.92 17.50
C ALA A 235 1.16 22.53 18.98
N ASP A 236 0.46 21.44 19.27
CA ASP A 236 0.15 21.00 20.63
C ASP A 236 1.24 20.08 21.21
N ASP A 237 1.94 19.33 20.34
CA ASP A 237 2.92 18.32 20.75
C ASP A 237 4.29 18.59 20.11
N PRO A 238 5.31 18.95 20.90
CA PRO A 238 6.67 19.16 20.40
C PRO A 238 7.26 17.95 19.66
N GLU A 239 6.89 16.72 20.01
CA GLU A 239 7.35 15.51 19.31
C GLU A 239 6.80 15.40 17.88
N LYS A 240 5.70 16.10 17.59
CA LYS A 240 5.03 16.15 16.28
C LYS A 240 5.29 17.47 15.55
N ALA A 241 6.15 18.33 16.06
CA ALA A 241 6.42 19.66 15.51
C ALA A 241 6.85 19.63 14.02
N ALA A 242 7.51 18.57 13.57
CA ALA A 242 7.90 18.39 12.17
C ALA A 242 6.70 18.41 11.20
N LEU A 243 5.50 18.04 11.65
CA LEU A 243 4.27 18.09 10.85
C LEU A 243 3.84 19.53 10.51
N ALA A 244 4.36 20.55 11.17
CA ALA A 244 3.96 21.95 10.91
C ALA A 244 4.39 22.42 9.50
N ASP A 245 5.62 22.09 9.10
CA ASP A 245 6.30 22.72 7.96
C ASP A 245 6.53 21.77 6.76
N VAL A 246 6.10 20.51 6.85
CA VAL A 246 6.26 19.56 5.75
C VAL A 246 5.03 19.52 4.82
N PRO A 247 5.20 19.25 3.53
CA PRO A 247 4.10 18.97 2.65
C PRO A 247 3.34 17.70 3.10
N VAL A 248 2.01 17.76 2.96
CA VAL A 248 1.11 16.65 3.27
C VAL A 248 0.27 16.33 2.03
N THR A 249 0.28 15.08 1.62
CA THR A 249 -0.61 14.57 0.57
C THR A 249 -1.66 13.67 1.18
N ILE A 250 -2.94 13.85 0.83
CA ILE A 250 -4.04 13.01 1.29
C ILE A 250 -4.73 12.41 0.07
N ALA A 251 -4.86 11.09 0.06
CA ALA A 251 -5.47 10.32 -1.02
C ALA A 251 -6.72 9.58 -0.55
N LEU A 252 -7.71 9.50 -1.43
CA LEU A 252 -8.95 8.77 -1.20
C LEU A 252 -8.87 7.40 -1.89
N PHE A 253 -8.99 6.35 -1.12
CA PHE A 253 -9.09 4.98 -1.58
C PHE A 253 -10.53 4.49 -1.43
N LYS A 254 -11.16 4.05 -2.52
CA LYS A 254 -12.48 3.42 -2.49
C LYS A 254 -12.30 1.92 -2.41
N GLN A 255 -12.62 1.32 -1.26
CA GLN A 255 -12.56 -0.13 -1.12
C GLN A 255 -13.74 -0.82 -1.80
N GLU A 256 -13.48 -2.02 -2.31
CA GLU A 256 -14.48 -2.84 -2.97
C GLU A 256 -15.42 -3.57 -1.98
N PRO A 257 -16.62 -4.00 -2.43
CA PRO A 257 -17.48 -4.87 -1.62
C PRO A 257 -16.76 -6.15 -1.20
N ARG A 258 -17.06 -6.66 0.01
CA ARG A 258 -16.42 -7.85 0.59
C ARG A 258 -16.55 -9.14 -0.23
N THR A 259 -17.43 -9.17 -1.23
CA THR A 259 -17.62 -10.29 -2.15
C THR A 259 -16.76 -10.23 -3.40
N THR A 260 -16.03 -9.12 -3.60
CA THR A 260 -15.19 -8.89 -4.77
C THR A 260 -13.85 -9.59 -4.61
N VAL A 261 -13.26 -10.03 -5.73
CA VAL A 261 -11.95 -10.71 -5.78
C VAL A 261 -10.85 -9.84 -6.40
N ILE A 262 -11.17 -8.58 -6.68
CA ILE A 262 -10.23 -7.54 -7.11
C ILE A 262 -10.15 -6.48 -6.02
N PRO A 263 -9.04 -5.73 -5.91
CA PRO A 263 -8.93 -4.64 -4.96
C PRO A 263 -9.75 -3.42 -5.37
N GLY A 264 -10.00 -2.55 -4.41
CA GLY A 264 -10.39 -1.17 -4.66
C GLY A 264 -9.24 -0.37 -5.27
N ASN A 265 -9.46 0.92 -5.46
CA ASN A 265 -8.50 1.81 -6.12
C ASN A 265 -8.48 3.20 -5.49
N PHE A 266 -7.39 3.93 -5.69
CA PHE A 266 -7.34 5.34 -5.37
C PHE A 266 -8.13 6.14 -6.41
N ILE A 267 -9.07 6.98 -5.92
CA ILE A 267 -9.94 7.80 -6.79
C ILE A 267 -9.41 9.22 -6.98
N GLY A 268 -8.56 9.72 -6.07
CA GLY A 268 -7.96 11.03 -6.18
C GLY A 268 -7.09 11.37 -4.98
N TYR A 269 -6.30 12.43 -5.13
CA TYR A 269 -5.47 12.98 -4.07
C TYR A 269 -5.39 14.50 -4.15
N ALA A 270 -5.10 15.13 -3.01
CA ALA A 270 -4.75 16.54 -2.93
C ALA A 270 -3.57 16.73 -1.99
N SER A 271 -2.80 17.80 -2.21
CA SER A 271 -1.60 18.09 -1.43
C SER A 271 -1.68 19.50 -0.85
N ALA A 272 -1.08 19.65 0.34
CA ALA A 272 -0.86 20.93 1.00
C ALA A 272 0.65 21.17 1.10
N ASP A 273 1.08 22.38 0.76
CA ASP A 273 2.46 22.81 0.99
C ASP A 273 2.79 22.85 2.50
N GLY A 274 4.08 22.82 2.82
CA GLY A 274 4.54 23.00 4.19
C GLY A 274 3.99 24.27 4.81
N GLY A 275 3.42 24.16 6.00
CA GLY A 275 2.77 25.28 6.72
C GLY A 275 1.36 25.63 6.26
N SER A 276 0.85 25.04 5.16
CA SER A 276 -0.53 25.26 4.75
C SER A 276 -1.51 24.42 5.58
N ASN A 277 -2.65 25.02 5.94
CA ASN A 277 -3.78 24.38 6.58
C ASN A 277 -4.91 24.05 5.58
N GLU A 278 -4.69 24.30 4.30
CA GLU A 278 -5.66 24.06 3.24
C GLU A 278 -5.05 23.14 2.17
N LEU A 279 -5.82 22.14 1.75
CA LEU A 279 -5.47 21.30 0.61
C LEU A 279 -5.60 22.11 -0.67
N GLY A 280 -4.71 21.86 -1.63
CA GLY A 280 -4.80 22.39 -2.98
C GLY A 280 -5.89 21.71 -3.81
N ASP A 281 -5.79 21.88 -5.13
CA ASP A 281 -6.71 21.24 -6.06
C ASP A 281 -6.61 19.72 -6.02
N TRP A 282 -7.74 19.04 -6.19
CA TRP A 282 -7.80 17.59 -6.28
C TRP A 282 -7.35 17.11 -7.66
N ASN A 283 -6.48 16.13 -7.65
CA ASN A 283 -6.04 15.39 -8.82
C ASN A 283 -6.79 14.07 -8.87
N GLU A 284 -7.50 13.80 -9.95
CA GLU A 284 -8.20 12.53 -10.14
C GLU A 284 -7.19 11.43 -10.48
N MET A 285 -7.39 10.26 -9.88
CA MET A 285 -6.67 9.04 -10.24
C MET A 285 -7.65 8.15 -11.00
N ASN A 286 -7.47 8.08 -12.31
CA ASN A 286 -8.32 7.27 -13.18
C ASN A 286 -7.80 5.81 -13.20
N GLU A 287 -7.63 5.22 -12.02
CA GLU A 287 -7.21 3.84 -11.86
C GLU A 287 -8.43 2.93 -11.71
N ASN A 288 -8.37 1.75 -12.32
CA ASN A 288 -9.40 0.71 -12.18
C ASN A 288 -8.78 -0.67 -12.29
N TYR A 289 -9.22 -1.60 -11.44
CA TYR A 289 -8.87 -3.01 -11.52
C TYR A 289 -9.93 -3.79 -12.26
N VAL A 290 -9.52 -4.58 -13.24
CA VAL A 290 -10.41 -5.39 -14.09
C VAL A 290 -10.04 -6.86 -13.98
N LEU A 291 -11.04 -7.69 -13.70
CA LEU A 291 -10.88 -9.15 -13.67
C LEU A 291 -10.95 -9.73 -15.09
N PHE A 292 -10.03 -10.65 -15.41
CA PHE A 292 -10.02 -11.42 -16.66
C PHE A 292 -10.17 -12.93 -16.39
N PRO A 293 -11.12 -13.62 -17.09
CA PRO A 293 -12.14 -13.03 -17.94
C PRO A 293 -13.32 -12.46 -17.12
N SER A 294 -13.95 -11.41 -17.63
CA SER A 294 -15.16 -10.85 -17.02
C SER A 294 -16.09 -10.18 -18.05
N ALA A 295 -17.34 -9.91 -17.63
CA ALA A 295 -18.26 -9.15 -18.45
C ALA A 295 -17.80 -7.70 -18.65
N GLU A 296 -17.19 -7.10 -17.64
CA GLU A 296 -16.61 -5.75 -17.69
C GLU A 296 -15.45 -5.68 -18.69
N ALA A 297 -14.51 -6.64 -18.65
CA ALA A 297 -13.41 -6.73 -19.61
C ALA A 297 -13.93 -6.89 -21.04
N GLN A 298 -14.98 -7.71 -21.25
CA GLN A 298 -15.59 -7.91 -22.56
C GLN A 298 -16.26 -6.64 -23.11
N GLU A 299 -16.87 -5.84 -22.23
CA GLU A 299 -17.59 -4.62 -22.63
C GLU A 299 -16.62 -3.46 -22.88
N ASN A 300 -15.68 -3.22 -21.97
CA ASN A 300 -14.85 -2.02 -21.94
C ASN A 300 -13.44 -2.24 -22.53
N TYR A 301 -12.86 -3.46 -22.44
CA TYR A 301 -11.47 -3.77 -22.78
C TYR A 301 -11.38 -5.01 -23.70
N ARG A 302 -12.15 -4.99 -24.77
CA ARG A 302 -12.37 -6.16 -25.66
C ARG A 302 -11.11 -6.75 -26.27
N ASP A 303 -10.12 -5.93 -26.63
CA ASP A 303 -8.90 -6.39 -27.28
C ASP A 303 -8.03 -7.15 -26.27
N ASP A 304 -7.90 -6.63 -25.03
CA ASP A 304 -7.17 -7.26 -23.95
C ASP A 304 -7.88 -8.53 -23.48
N GLU A 305 -9.22 -8.50 -23.36
CA GLU A 305 -10.01 -9.69 -23.05
C GLU A 305 -9.83 -10.78 -24.11
N THR A 306 -9.77 -10.41 -25.39
CA THR A 306 -9.54 -11.37 -26.48
C THR A 306 -8.15 -11.99 -26.40
N ALA A 307 -7.11 -11.17 -26.13
CA ALA A 307 -5.75 -11.66 -25.95
C ALA A 307 -5.67 -12.60 -24.73
N PHE A 308 -6.30 -12.20 -23.61
CA PHE A 308 -6.35 -13.02 -22.40
C PHE A 308 -7.09 -14.35 -22.62
N LEU A 309 -8.24 -14.36 -23.29
CA LEU A 309 -9.00 -15.58 -23.60
C LEU A 309 -8.22 -16.54 -24.49
N ASN A 310 -7.48 -16.04 -25.49
CA ASN A 310 -6.60 -16.86 -26.32
C ASN A 310 -5.47 -17.47 -25.48
N PHE A 311 -4.83 -16.68 -24.64
CA PHE A 311 -3.80 -17.15 -23.71
C PHE A 311 -4.36 -18.23 -22.77
N LYS A 312 -5.48 -17.96 -22.13
CA LYS A 312 -6.19 -18.90 -21.26
C LYS A 312 -6.49 -20.21 -21.97
N GLN A 313 -7.05 -20.16 -23.16
CA GLN A 313 -7.38 -21.35 -23.94
C GLN A 313 -6.14 -22.20 -24.26
N ASP A 314 -5.05 -21.57 -24.69
CA ASP A 314 -3.80 -22.26 -25.02
C ASP A 314 -3.21 -22.93 -23.77
N VAL A 315 -3.16 -22.20 -22.64
CA VAL A 315 -2.65 -22.70 -21.35
C VAL A 315 -3.49 -23.86 -20.83
N GLU A 316 -4.83 -23.75 -20.85
CA GLU A 316 -5.74 -24.80 -20.40
C GLU A 316 -5.72 -26.06 -21.29
N THR A 317 -5.35 -25.90 -22.55
CA THR A 317 -5.26 -27.03 -23.48
C THR A 317 -3.96 -27.85 -23.30
N TYR A 318 -2.93 -27.24 -22.69
CA TYR A 318 -1.65 -27.91 -22.47
C TYR A 318 -1.78 -29.16 -21.57
N PHE A 319 -2.60 -29.05 -20.50
CA PHE A 319 -2.92 -30.19 -19.63
C PHE A 319 -4.43 -30.32 -19.40
N PRO A 320 -5.03 -31.49 -19.75
CA PRO A 320 -6.49 -31.68 -19.70
C PRO A 320 -7.14 -31.56 -18.30
N ASN A 321 -6.37 -31.64 -17.22
CA ASN A 321 -6.85 -31.59 -15.84
C ASN A 321 -6.58 -30.24 -15.18
N PHE A 322 -6.45 -29.22 -15.94
CA PHE A 322 -6.09 -27.88 -15.51
C PHE A 322 -7.30 -27.10 -14.98
N ASN A 323 -7.15 -26.30 -13.94
CA ASN A 323 -8.30 -25.72 -13.23
C ASN A 323 -8.76 -24.35 -13.77
N SER A 324 -7.91 -23.34 -13.82
CA SER A 324 -8.27 -22.05 -14.41
C SER A 324 -7.09 -21.11 -14.54
N VAL A 325 -7.18 -20.17 -15.48
CA VAL A 325 -6.30 -19.00 -15.58
C VAL A 325 -7.15 -17.79 -15.26
N ILE A 326 -6.71 -16.98 -14.30
CA ILE A 326 -7.39 -15.76 -13.86
C ILE A 326 -6.40 -14.62 -13.97
N GLY A 327 -6.80 -13.48 -14.51
CA GLY A 327 -6.02 -12.27 -14.62
C GLY A 327 -6.66 -11.12 -13.86
N THR A 328 -5.83 -10.24 -13.31
CA THR A 328 -6.25 -8.96 -12.75
C THR A 328 -5.41 -7.87 -13.41
N GLY A 329 -6.05 -7.01 -14.19
CA GLY A 329 -5.40 -5.88 -14.87
C GLY A 329 -5.60 -4.58 -14.13
N LEU A 330 -4.53 -3.81 -13.94
CA LEU A 330 -4.60 -2.42 -13.50
C LEU A 330 -4.61 -1.51 -14.72
N TYR A 331 -5.66 -0.75 -14.86
CA TYR A 331 -5.81 0.28 -15.89
C TYR A 331 -5.60 1.67 -15.32
N ARG A 332 -4.98 2.53 -16.12
CA ARG A 332 -4.99 3.98 -15.89
C ARG A 332 -5.65 4.66 -17.09
N GLY A 333 -6.87 5.16 -16.88
CA GLY A 333 -7.77 5.50 -17.98
C GLY A 333 -8.10 4.26 -18.82
N ASP A 334 -7.85 4.32 -20.11
CA ASP A 334 -8.11 3.20 -21.05
C ASP A 334 -6.87 2.33 -21.31
N GLN A 335 -5.75 2.61 -20.65
CA GLN A 335 -4.49 1.89 -20.86
C GLN A 335 -4.25 0.86 -19.75
N LEU A 336 -4.03 -0.40 -20.15
CA LEU A 336 -3.54 -1.44 -19.26
C LEU A 336 -2.07 -1.16 -18.91
N GLU A 337 -1.78 -1.05 -17.61
CA GLU A 337 -0.42 -0.81 -17.11
C GLU A 337 0.24 -2.07 -16.56
N ASN A 338 -0.55 -2.88 -15.85
CA ASN A 338 -0.06 -4.13 -15.26
C ASN A 338 -1.11 -5.24 -15.39
N LEU A 339 -0.68 -6.46 -15.69
CA LEU A 339 -1.53 -7.64 -15.72
C LEU A 339 -0.92 -8.75 -14.85
N LYS A 340 -1.57 -9.05 -13.73
CA LYS A 340 -1.24 -10.21 -12.89
C LYS A 340 -2.08 -11.40 -13.30
N ILE A 341 -1.43 -12.55 -13.53
CA ILE A 341 -2.08 -13.79 -13.95
C ILE A 341 -1.78 -14.89 -12.93
N ASP A 342 -2.81 -15.47 -12.36
CA ASP A 342 -2.72 -16.59 -11.43
C ASP A 342 -3.08 -17.91 -12.14
N ILE A 343 -2.17 -18.88 -12.06
CA ILE A 343 -2.30 -20.20 -12.66
C ILE A 343 -2.14 -21.29 -11.61
N PRO A 344 -3.22 -21.71 -10.92
CA PRO A 344 -3.18 -22.85 -10.02
C PRO A 344 -3.04 -24.15 -10.80
N ILE A 345 -2.06 -24.98 -10.45
CA ILE A 345 -1.77 -26.26 -11.12
C ILE A 345 -1.91 -27.45 -10.16
N GLN A 346 -2.10 -28.64 -10.74
CA GLN A 346 -2.17 -29.90 -10.00
C GLN A 346 -1.06 -30.89 -10.42
N PHE A 347 0.08 -30.36 -10.88
CA PHE A 347 1.23 -31.20 -11.24
C PHE A 347 2.12 -31.45 -10.03
N TYR A 348 2.84 -32.55 -10.06
CA TYR A 348 3.72 -32.95 -8.96
C TYR A 348 5.17 -33.14 -9.40
N GLY A 349 5.44 -33.19 -10.71
CA GLY A 349 6.77 -33.44 -11.26
C GLY A 349 7.49 -32.17 -11.64
N LYS A 350 8.72 -31.97 -11.15
CA LYS A 350 9.53 -30.76 -11.44
C LYS A 350 9.74 -30.54 -12.95
N SER A 351 9.95 -31.63 -13.73
CA SER A 351 10.09 -31.54 -15.18
C SER A 351 8.80 -31.09 -15.88
N GLU A 352 7.63 -31.46 -15.34
CA GLU A 352 6.34 -31.03 -15.86
C GLU A 352 6.16 -29.53 -15.62
N ILE A 353 6.49 -29.05 -14.39
CA ILE A 353 6.44 -27.63 -14.04
C ILE A 353 7.35 -26.81 -14.95
N ILE A 354 8.60 -27.26 -15.16
CA ILE A 354 9.56 -26.58 -16.04
C ILE A 354 9.01 -26.51 -17.48
N GLY A 355 8.54 -27.64 -18.05
CA GLY A 355 7.99 -27.67 -19.40
C GLY A 355 6.75 -26.79 -19.55
N PHE A 356 5.86 -26.81 -18.56
CA PHE A 356 4.68 -25.98 -18.53
C PHE A 356 5.04 -24.48 -18.44
N THR A 357 5.95 -24.11 -17.55
CA THR A 357 6.40 -22.72 -17.40
C THR A 357 7.04 -22.18 -18.67
N GLN A 358 7.86 -22.99 -19.37
CA GLN A 358 8.43 -22.62 -20.67
C GLN A 358 7.34 -22.38 -21.73
N TYR A 359 6.31 -23.22 -21.74
CA TYR A 359 5.18 -23.06 -22.65
C TYR A 359 4.40 -21.76 -22.34
N VAL A 360 4.06 -21.53 -21.06
CA VAL A 360 3.36 -20.32 -20.61
C VAL A 360 4.14 -19.06 -21.00
N ALA A 361 5.46 -19.03 -20.73
CA ALA A 361 6.33 -17.91 -21.09
C ALA A 361 6.31 -17.63 -22.60
N GLY A 362 6.36 -18.68 -23.44
CA GLY A 362 6.26 -18.54 -24.89
C GLY A 362 4.91 -17.98 -25.34
N ARG A 363 3.80 -18.48 -24.78
CA ARG A 363 2.45 -17.97 -25.12
C ARG A 363 2.25 -16.53 -24.69
N LEU A 364 2.84 -16.14 -23.55
CA LEU A 364 2.80 -14.78 -23.05
C LEU A 364 3.41 -13.81 -24.08
N VAL A 365 4.61 -14.10 -24.56
CA VAL A 365 5.32 -13.27 -25.55
C VAL A 365 4.55 -13.21 -26.89
N ASP A 366 3.92 -14.32 -27.32
CA ASP A 366 3.23 -14.40 -28.60
C ASP A 366 1.87 -13.66 -28.62
N LEU A 367 1.20 -13.54 -27.48
CA LEU A 367 -0.20 -13.11 -27.42
C LEU A 367 -0.42 -11.73 -26.82
N PHE A 368 0.48 -11.28 -25.95
CA PHE A 368 0.34 -9.98 -25.29
C PHE A 368 1.26 -8.91 -25.91
N PRO A 369 0.81 -7.66 -25.97
CA PRO A 369 1.64 -6.53 -26.37
C PRO A 369 2.85 -6.31 -25.43
N GLU A 370 3.83 -5.52 -25.90
CA GLU A 370 5.07 -5.28 -25.17
C GLU A 370 5.05 -4.04 -24.26
N TYR A 371 3.93 -3.31 -24.19
CA TYR A 371 3.91 -1.97 -23.57
C TYR A 371 3.48 -1.94 -22.10
N PHE A 372 3.12 -3.07 -21.49
CA PHE A 372 2.73 -3.16 -20.08
C PHE A 372 3.42 -4.31 -19.36
N ASP A 373 3.43 -4.24 -18.02
CA ASP A 373 3.99 -5.27 -17.17
C ASP A 373 3.09 -6.50 -17.08
N ILE A 374 3.68 -7.68 -17.14
CA ILE A 374 2.95 -8.93 -16.90
C ILE A 374 3.68 -9.76 -15.85
N GLU A 375 2.95 -10.13 -14.82
CA GLU A 375 3.38 -11.07 -13.80
C GLU A 375 2.52 -12.34 -13.87
N VAL A 376 3.13 -13.51 -14.03
CA VAL A 376 2.44 -14.79 -13.99
C VAL A 376 2.93 -15.60 -12.81
N SER A 377 2.02 -15.91 -11.90
CA SER A 377 2.26 -16.74 -10.73
C SER A 377 1.69 -18.15 -10.98
N ILE A 378 2.58 -19.15 -11.02
CA ILE A 378 2.19 -20.56 -11.13
C ILE A 378 2.29 -21.17 -9.74
N THR A 379 1.16 -21.64 -9.21
CA THR A 379 1.05 -22.14 -7.84
C THR A 379 0.47 -23.54 -7.79
N SER A 380 0.90 -24.33 -6.81
CA SER A 380 0.29 -25.62 -6.49
C SER A 380 -0.26 -25.62 -5.06
N ILE A 381 -0.85 -26.72 -4.67
CA ILE A 381 -1.27 -26.93 -3.26
C ILE A 381 -0.09 -26.86 -2.26
N ASN A 382 1.14 -27.03 -2.72
CA ASN A 382 2.34 -26.96 -1.90
C ASN A 382 2.92 -25.52 -1.81
N GLY A 383 2.45 -24.59 -2.63
CA GLY A 383 2.91 -23.20 -2.68
C GLY A 383 3.31 -22.74 -4.09
N PRO A 384 4.14 -21.69 -4.19
CA PRO A 384 4.60 -21.18 -5.47
C PRO A 384 5.54 -22.16 -6.17
N GLU A 385 5.33 -22.39 -7.45
CA GLU A 385 6.12 -23.29 -8.30
C GLU A 385 6.97 -22.53 -9.30
N ALA A 386 6.42 -21.47 -9.91
CA ALA A 386 7.16 -20.61 -10.82
C ALA A 386 6.61 -19.19 -10.83
N LEU A 387 7.49 -18.26 -11.17
CA LEU A 387 7.17 -16.85 -11.40
C LEU A 387 7.72 -16.47 -12.78
N ILE A 388 6.90 -15.78 -13.58
CA ILE A 388 7.28 -15.21 -14.86
C ILE A 388 6.99 -13.71 -14.78
N ILE A 389 8.00 -12.89 -15.08
CA ILE A 389 7.86 -11.43 -15.12
C ILE A 389 8.29 -10.97 -16.51
N LYS A 390 7.47 -10.14 -17.15
CA LYS A 390 7.79 -9.47 -18.40
C LYS A 390 7.59 -7.97 -18.20
N GLU A 391 8.69 -7.24 -18.16
CA GLU A 391 8.66 -5.79 -18.12
C GLU A 391 8.34 -5.17 -19.50
N PRO A 392 7.88 -3.91 -19.56
CA PRO A 392 7.64 -3.24 -20.82
C PRO A 392 8.87 -3.21 -21.71
N ASN A 393 8.66 -3.49 -23.00
CA ASN A 393 9.70 -3.58 -24.04
C ASN A 393 10.72 -4.74 -23.90
N ASP A 394 10.57 -5.60 -22.93
CA ASP A 394 11.36 -6.82 -22.85
C ASP A 394 10.94 -7.81 -23.94
N THR A 395 11.95 -8.36 -24.65
CA THR A 395 11.73 -9.38 -25.68
C THR A 395 11.60 -10.78 -25.10
N GLU A 396 12.17 -11.01 -23.93
CA GLU A 396 12.15 -12.29 -23.21
C GLU A 396 11.79 -12.04 -21.75
N PRO A 397 10.82 -12.80 -21.17
CA PRO A 397 10.45 -12.65 -19.78
C PRO A 397 11.52 -13.22 -18.84
N PHE A 398 11.68 -12.65 -17.66
CA PHE A 398 12.38 -13.28 -16.56
C PHE A 398 11.56 -14.47 -16.04
N VAL A 399 12.19 -15.63 -15.83
CA VAL A 399 11.53 -16.83 -15.31
C VAL A 399 12.29 -17.37 -14.11
N HIS A 400 11.57 -17.52 -13.00
CA HIS A 400 12.09 -18.18 -11.80
C HIS A 400 11.30 -19.46 -11.48
N ILE A 401 11.99 -20.57 -11.25
CA ILE A 401 11.40 -21.84 -10.79
C ILE A 401 11.78 -22.03 -9.32
N TYR A 402 10.79 -22.06 -8.44
CA TYR A 402 11.03 -22.28 -7.02
C TYR A 402 11.53 -23.70 -6.74
N GLU A 403 12.57 -23.81 -5.94
CA GLU A 403 13.03 -25.09 -5.40
C GLU A 403 12.25 -25.37 -4.10
N GLN A 404 11.50 -26.46 -4.09
CA GLN A 404 10.80 -26.95 -2.90
C GLN A 404 11.61 -28.04 -2.23
#